data_c5e9630270f13585a564d385da612db4
#
_entry.id   c5e9630270f13585a564d385da612db4
#
_cell.length_a   1.000
_cell.length_b   1.000
_cell.length_c   1.000
_cell.angle_alpha   90.00
_cell.angle_beta   90.00
_cell.angle_gamma   90.00
#
_symmetry.space_group_name_H-M   'P 1'
#
loop_
_entity.id
_entity.type
_entity.pdbx_description
1 polymer ?
#
loop_
_entity_poly.entity_id
_entity_poly.type
_entity_poly.pdbx_seq_one_letter_code
_entity_poly.pdbx_strand_id
1 'polypeptide(L)'
;QGQFVKKGSPICQIFVGDKDEVAKEASLNYETAKKLFDEGLYSNSQLQAAKARYERAFQDLDFASVKAPFDGIVDRIDLDVGDFLPRQGICATVLDLNPILISAEISENDMSEISLDSKAKVELNNGKVFEGDVKFISSSANPVTRTFRVEISVPNPDSEIKDGMTSEVTLKGTERLAHLVPVSVLRLDANGDLGIRTIDEDGLVAFKSIELIEDTSFGAWITGLDTISTIITVGQDYVSQGEKVGIALDSRFTDSNERIN
;
A
#
# COMPACT_ATOMS: atom_id res chain seq x y z
N GLN A 1 1.02 -28.32 2.70
CA GLN A 1 1.42 -27.16 1.90
C GLN A 1 0.31 -26.82 0.89
N GLY A 2 0.09 -25.54 0.60
CA GLY A 2 -0.96 -25.06 -0.30
C GLY A 2 -2.38 -25.11 0.25
N GLN A 3 -2.60 -25.58 1.47
CA GLN A 3 -3.92 -25.69 2.08
C GLN A 3 -4.28 -24.40 2.80
N PHE A 4 -5.54 -23.96 2.65
CA PHE A 4 -6.10 -22.86 3.45
C PHE A 4 -6.37 -23.34 4.88
N VAL A 5 -5.97 -22.55 5.86
CA VAL A 5 -6.18 -22.79 7.29
C VAL A 5 -6.88 -21.59 7.93
N LYS A 6 -7.75 -21.87 8.87
CA LYS A 6 -8.39 -20.83 9.69
C LYS A 6 -7.57 -20.55 10.93
N LYS A 7 -7.67 -19.33 11.44
CA LYS A 7 -7.11 -18.95 12.74
C LYS A 7 -7.45 -19.99 13.82
N GLY A 8 -6.44 -20.42 14.56
CA GLY A 8 -6.57 -21.44 15.59
C GLY A 8 -6.52 -22.88 15.09
N SER A 9 -6.50 -23.15 13.76
CA SER A 9 -6.32 -24.51 13.25
C SER A 9 -4.92 -25.04 13.57
N PRO A 10 -4.77 -26.29 13.99
CA PRO A 10 -3.47 -26.88 14.26
C PRO A 10 -2.71 -27.07 12.94
N ILE A 11 -1.45 -26.61 12.90
CA ILE A 11 -0.55 -26.78 11.75
C ILE A 11 0.49 -27.84 12.05
N CYS A 12 1.13 -27.76 13.22
CA CYS A 12 2.09 -28.75 13.67
C CYS A 12 1.73 -29.23 15.06
N GLN A 13 1.94 -30.51 15.30
CA GLN A 13 1.79 -31.11 16.61
C GLN A 13 3.12 -31.65 17.09
N ILE A 14 3.58 -31.12 18.21
CA ILE A 14 4.83 -31.55 18.84
C ILE A 14 4.51 -32.75 19.71
N PHE A 15 5.34 -33.80 19.64
CA PHE A 15 5.21 -34.93 20.56
C PHE A 15 5.51 -34.48 21.99
N VAL A 16 4.56 -34.67 22.89
CA VAL A 16 4.58 -34.14 24.25
C VAL A 16 4.88 -35.19 25.32
N GLY A 17 5.13 -36.43 24.90
CA GLY A 17 5.33 -37.53 25.86
C GLY A 17 4.10 -37.75 26.76
N ASP A 18 4.27 -37.65 28.06
CA ASP A 18 3.26 -37.86 29.09
C ASP A 18 2.44 -36.61 29.46
N LYS A 19 2.62 -35.49 28.76
CA LYS A 19 1.96 -34.20 29.13
C LYS A 19 0.44 -34.26 29.04
N ASP A 20 -0.13 -35.07 28.16
CA ASP A 20 -1.59 -35.29 28.13
C ASP A 20 -2.09 -35.98 29.40
N GLU A 21 -1.34 -36.97 29.88
CA GLU A 21 -1.66 -37.66 31.15
C GLU A 21 -1.49 -36.72 32.33
N VAL A 22 -0.44 -35.93 32.37
CA VAL A 22 -0.20 -34.91 33.43
C VAL A 22 -1.32 -33.87 33.42
N ALA A 23 -1.80 -33.42 32.27
CA ALA A 23 -2.91 -32.49 32.19
C ALA A 23 -4.24 -33.09 32.70
N LYS A 24 -4.50 -34.36 32.33
CA LYS A 24 -5.67 -35.09 32.88
C LYS A 24 -5.62 -35.27 34.39
N GLU A 25 -4.47 -35.65 34.92
CA GLU A 25 -4.27 -35.77 36.36
C GLU A 25 -4.48 -34.42 37.05
N ALA A 26 -3.88 -33.35 36.53
CA ALA A 26 -4.03 -32.01 37.10
C ALA A 26 -5.49 -31.53 37.07
N SER A 27 -6.26 -31.87 36.00
CA SER A 27 -7.69 -31.59 35.92
C SER A 27 -8.49 -32.28 37.01
N LEU A 28 -8.28 -33.60 37.18
CA LEU A 28 -8.95 -34.39 38.20
C LEU A 28 -8.63 -33.86 39.62
N ASN A 29 -7.38 -33.54 39.88
CA ASN A 29 -6.95 -32.98 41.16
C ASN A 29 -7.58 -31.62 41.43
N TYR A 30 -7.73 -30.75 40.44
CA TYR A 30 -8.40 -29.46 40.58
C TYR A 30 -9.90 -29.64 40.82
N GLU A 31 -10.59 -30.52 40.12
CA GLU A 31 -12.01 -30.83 40.34
C GLU A 31 -12.25 -31.37 41.76
N THR A 32 -11.36 -32.26 42.23
CA THR A 32 -11.42 -32.79 43.62
C THR A 32 -11.20 -31.67 44.63
N ALA A 33 -10.18 -30.83 44.41
CA ALA A 33 -9.91 -29.70 45.31
C ALA A 33 -11.09 -28.71 45.38
N LYS A 34 -11.79 -28.51 44.27
CA LYS A 34 -12.98 -27.66 44.20
C LYS A 34 -14.14 -28.26 45.04
N LYS A 35 -14.41 -29.54 44.85
CA LYS A 35 -15.45 -30.23 45.67
C LYS A 35 -15.16 -30.16 47.19
N LEU A 36 -13.92 -30.43 47.60
CA LEU A 36 -13.53 -30.38 48.99
C LEU A 36 -13.55 -28.95 49.56
N PHE A 37 -13.29 -27.93 48.75
CA PHE A 37 -13.43 -26.54 49.13
C PHE A 37 -14.91 -26.16 49.34
N ASP A 38 -15.79 -26.58 48.43
CA ASP A 38 -17.24 -26.35 48.56
C ASP A 38 -17.84 -27.03 49.79
N GLU A 39 -17.27 -28.16 50.20
CA GLU A 39 -17.62 -28.88 51.45
C GLU A 39 -16.95 -28.30 52.72
N GLY A 40 -16.12 -27.23 52.56
CA GLY A 40 -15.43 -26.59 53.67
C GLY A 40 -14.21 -27.36 54.24
N LEU A 41 -13.77 -28.40 53.51
CA LEU A 41 -12.66 -29.27 53.92
C LEU A 41 -11.30 -28.78 53.46
N TYR A 42 -11.27 -27.95 52.42
CA TYR A 42 -10.06 -27.35 51.85
C TYR A 42 -10.03 -25.84 52.07
N SER A 43 -8.83 -25.31 52.28
CA SER A 43 -8.60 -23.87 52.33
C SER A 43 -8.56 -23.26 50.91
N ASN A 44 -8.82 -21.96 50.82
CA ASN A 44 -8.68 -21.23 49.54
C ASN A 44 -7.26 -21.37 48.96
N SER A 45 -6.23 -21.40 49.81
CA SER A 45 -4.85 -21.57 49.34
C SER A 45 -4.61 -22.93 48.66
N GLN A 46 -5.24 -23.99 49.17
CA GLN A 46 -5.16 -25.34 48.57
C GLN A 46 -5.88 -25.40 47.22
N LEU A 47 -7.06 -24.78 47.12
CA LEU A 47 -7.79 -24.66 45.85
C LEU A 47 -6.98 -23.89 44.82
N GLN A 48 -6.42 -22.72 45.18
CA GLN A 48 -5.60 -21.91 44.26
C GLN A 48 -4.32 -22.66 43.81
N ALA A 49 -3.69 -23.42 44.68
CA ALA A 49 -2.54 -24.25 44.35
C ALA A 49 -2.89 -25.34 43.32
N ALA A 50 -4.03 -26.01 43.47
CA ALA A 50 -4.53 -27.01 42.55
C ALA A 50 -4.88 -26.37 41.20
N LYS A 51 -5.54 -25.21 41.21
CA LYS A 51 -5.86 -24.41 40.00
C LYS A 51 -4.61 -24.01 39.23
N ALA A 52 -3.59 -23.49 39.90
CA ALA A 52 -2.35 -23.08 39.26
C ALA A 52 -1.61 -24.27 38.60
N ARG A 53 -1.67 -25.48 39.20
CA ARG A 53 -1.10 -26.69 38.57
C ARG A 53 -1.88 -27.12 37.34
N TYR A 54 -3.20 -27.07 37.41
CA TYR A 54 -4.08 -27.35 36.26
C TYR A 54 -3.81 -26.38 35.11
N GLU A 55 -3.81 -25.07 35.36
CA GLU A 55 -3.57 -24.05 34.34
C GLU A 55 -2.20 -24.23 33.69
N ARG A 56 -1.14 -24.52 34.49
CA ARG A 56 0.20 -24.78 33.93
C ARG A 56 0.24 -26.02 33.05
N ALA A 57 -0.35 -27.14 33.50
CA ALA A 57 -0.36 -28.39 32.73
C ALA A 57 -1.12 -28.23 31.40
N PHE A 58 -2.23 -27.50 31.41
CA PHE A 58 -2.98 -27.18 30.21
C PHE A 58 -2.23 -26.25 29.28
N GLN A 59 -1.52 -25.23 29.78
CA GLN A 59 -0.66 -24.35 28.95
C GLN A 59 0.47 -25.16 28.33
N ASP A 60 1.11 -26.06 29.07
CA ASP A 60 2.18 -26.93 28.55
C ASP A 60 1.68 -27.86 27.44
N LEU A 61 0.41 -28.31 27.51
CA LEU A 61 -0.23 -29.09 26.46
C LEU A 61 -0.63 -28.24 25.25
N ASP A 62 -1.15 -27.04 25.45
CA ASP A 62 -1.54 -26.12 24.35
C ASP A 62 -0.33 -25.67 23.54
N PHE A 63 0.82 -25.44 24.18
CA PHE A 63 2.07 -25.14 23.49
C PHE A 63 2.60 -26.30 22.62
N ALA A 64 2.10 -27.49 22.81
CA ALA A 64 2.44 -28.63 21.96
C ALA A 64 1.74 -28.61 20.60
N SER A 65 0.70 -27.81 20.46
CA SER A 65 -0.02 -27.61 19.20
C SER A 65 0.25 -26.23 18.66
N VAL A 66 1.08 -26.13 17.62
CA VAL A 66 1.31 -24.87 16.90
C VAL A 66 0.11 -24.59 16.03
N LYS A 67 -0.60 -23.50 16.30
CA LYS A 67 -1.85 -23.12 15.63
C LYS A 67 -1.63 -21.94 14.70
N ALA A 68 -2.44 -21.85 13.63
CA ALA A 68 -2.46 -20.70 12.73
C ALA A 68 -2.82 -19.41 13.50
N PRO A 69 -2.02 -18.34 13.41
CA PRO A 69 -2.31 -17.08 14.11
C PRO A 69 -3.42 -16.25 13.43
N PHE A 70 -3.66 -16.48 12.13
CA PHE A 70 -4.66 -15.84 11.28
C PHE A 70 -5.15 -16.81 10.20
N ASP A 71 -6.18 -16.42 9.46
CA ASP A 71 -6.67 -17.15 8.29
C ASP A 71 -5.68 -16.98 7.14
N GLY A 72 -5.27 -18.06 6.47
CA GLY A 72 -4.27 -17.95 5.41
C GLY A 72 -3.95 -19.27 4.73
N ILE A 73 -2.99 -19.25 3.83
CA ILE A 73 -2.51 -20.43 3.09
C ILE A 73 -1.17 -20.87 3.70
N VAL A 74 -1.05 -22.16 3.98
CA VAL A 74 0.22 -22.75 4.41
C VAL A 74 1.14 -22.83 3.20
N ASP A 75 2.11 -21.93 3.14
CA ASP A 75 3.09 -21.87 2.04
C ASP A 75 4.11 -23.00 2.16
N ARG A 76 4.75 -23.11 3.30
CA ARG A 76 5.84 -24.05 3.54
C ARG A 76 5.75 -24.68 4.92
N ILE A 77 6.07 -25.96 4.98
CA ILE A 77 6.35 -26.71 6.19
C ILE A 77 7.78 -27.22 6.08
N ASP A 78 8.64 -26.75 6.98
CA ASP A 78 10.09 -27.01 6.91
C ASP A 78 10.51 -28.28 7.66
N LEU A 79 9.56 -28.98 8.30
CA LEU A 79 9.80 -30.13 9.16
C LEU A 79 8.99 -31.34 8.71
N ASP A 80 9.60 -32.49 8.76
CA ASP A 80 8.94 -33.79 8.56
C ASP A 80 8.50 -34.40 9.89
N VAL A 81 7.61 -35.38 9.81
CA VAL A 81 7.15 -36.12 11.00
C VAL A 81 8.32 -36.90 11.58
N GLY A 82 8.67 -36.58 12.84
CA GLY A 82 9.80 -37.17 13.54
C GLY A 82 10.96 -36.20 13.73
N ASP A 83 10.92 -35.05 13.09
CA ASP A 83 11.96 -34.03 13.24
C ASP A 83 11.90 -33.33 14.61
N PHE A 84 13.03 -32.83 15.05
CA PHE A 84 13.12 -32.04 16.28
C PHE A 84 12.87 -30.57 16.02
N LEU A 85 11.82 -30.02 16.61
CA LEU A 85 11.53 -28.58 16.60
C LEU A 85 12.17 -27.90 17.81
N PRO A 86 13.21 -27.07 17.62
CA PRO A 86 13.78 -26.29 18.72
C PRO A 86 12.82 -25.17 19.16
N ARG A 87 13.03 -24.61 20.36
CA ARG A 87 12.14 -23.60 20.97
C ARG A 87 11.93 -22.34 20.11
N GLN A 88 12.87 -22.00 19.24
CA GLN A 88 12.84 -20.86 18.32
C GLN A 88 12.76 -21.32 16.85
N GLY A 89 12.43 -22.60 16.63
CA GLY A 89 12.32 -23.16 15.29
C GLY A 89 11.02 -22.72 14.62
N ILE A 90 11.08 -22.65 13.30
CA ILE A 90 9.91 -22.40 12.43
C ILE A 90 9.32 -23.74 12.07
N CYS A 91 8.03 -23.93 12.32
CA CYS A 91 7.30 -25.11 11.94
C CYS A 91 6.73 -24.97 10.52
N ALA A 92 6.08 -23.84 10.25
CA ALA A 92 5.47 -23.57 8.97
C ALA A 92 5.39 -22.06 8.72
N THR A 93 5.30 -21.69 7.47
CA THR A 93 5.00 -20.32 7.03
C THR A 93 3.56 -20.27 6.54
N VAL A 94 2.78 -19.32 7.08
CA VAL A 94 1.39 -19.05 6.67
C VAL A 94 1.35 -17.67 6.06
N LEU A 95 0.77 -17.55 4.87
CA LEU A 95 0.62 -16.29 4.15
C LEU A 95 -0.84 -15.85 4.18
N ASP A 96 -1.05 -14.58 4.51
CA ASP A 96 -2.30 -13.89 4.25
C ASP A 96 -2.16 -13.16 2.91
N LEU A 97 -2.91 -13.62 1.91
CA LEU A 97 -2.85 -13.09 0.55
C LEU A 97 -4.07 -12.22 0.21
N ASN A 98 -4.97 -11.94 1.16
CA ASN A 98 -6.15 -11.12 0.92
C ASN A 98 -6.50 -10.21 2.10
N PRO A 99 -6.26 -8.89 1.97
CA PRO A 99 -5.65 -8.22 0.82
C PRO A 99 -4.15 -8.52 0.70
N ILE A 100 -3.65 -8.58 -0.52
CA ILE A 100 -2.20 -8.64 -0.75
C ILE A 100 -1.60 -7.25 -0.73
N LEU A 101 -0.38 -7.12 -0.20
CA LEU A 101 0.37 -5.86 -0.19
C LEU A 101 1.40 -5.87 -1.32
N ILE A 102 1.27 -4.94 -2.23
CA ILE A 102 2.23 -4.69 -3.31
C ILE A 102 3.20 -3.60 -2.83
N SER A 103 4.49 -3.92 -2.82
CA SER A 103 5.54 -2.96 -2.46
C SER A 103 6.10 -2.33 -3.73
N ALA A 104 6.03 -1.01 -3.82
CA ALA A 104 6.61 -0.21 -4.89
C ALA A 104 7.56 0.85 -4.32
N GLU A 105 8.43 1.39 -5.16
CA GLU A 105 9.33 2.49 -4.80
C GLU A 105 9.03 3.68 -5.70
N ILE A 106 8.86 4.86 -5.10
CA ILE A 106 8.60 6.12 -5.81
C ILE A 106 9.76 7.09 -5.57
N SER A 107 9.99 7.98 -6.54
CA SER A 107 11.02 9.01 -6.42
C SER A 107 10.62 10.11 -5.44
N GLU A 108 11.60 10.87 -4.95
CA GLU A 108 11.36 12.04 -4.10
C GLU A 108 10.50 13.10 -4.81
N ASN A 109 10.67 13.25 -6.12
CA ASN A 109 9.92 14.24 -6.91
C ASN A 109 8.43 13.91 -6.98
N ASP A 110 8.08 12.60 -7.10
CA ASP A 110 6.70 12.15 -7.25
C ASP A 110 5.99 12.00 -5.89
N MET A 111 6.75 12.05 -4.78
CA MET A 111 6.24 11.87 -3.43
C MET A 111 5.15 12.90 -3.06
N SER A 112 5.27 14.14 -3.54
CA SER A 112 4.31 15.22 -3.26
C SER A 112 2.94 15.02 -3.92
N GLU A 113 2.87 14.17 -4.94
CA GLU A 113 1.66 13.88 -5.72
C GLU A 113 0.82 12.76 -5.09
N ILE A 114 1.40 11.98 -4.16
CA ILE A 114 0.81 10.76 -3.65
C ILE A 114 0.48 10.90 -2.18
N SER A 115 -0.70 10.46 -1.81
CA SER A 115 -1.20 10.46 -0.44
C SER A 115 -1.70 9.08 -0.03
N LEU A 116 -1.95 8.91 1.28
CA LEU A 116 -2.69 7.74 1.76
C LEU A 116 -4.07 7.70 1.09
N ASP A 117 -4.51 6.49 0.76
CA ASP A 117 -5.73 6.19 0.01
C ASP A 117 -5.74 6.66 -1.45
N SER A 118 -4.63 7.18 -2.00
CA SER A 118 -4.47 7.35 -3.45
C SER A 118 -4.73 6.03 -4.17
N LYS A 119 -5.43 6.10 -5.30
CA LYS A 119 -5.74 4.92 -6.12
C LYS A 119 -4.52 4.47 -6.90
N ALA A 120 -4.36 3.16 -6.97
CA ALA A 120 -3.30 2.51 -7.72
C ALA A 120 -3.87 1.50 -8.71
N LYS A 121 -3.33 1.49 -9.91
CA LYS A 121 -3.53 0.43 -10.90
C LYS A 121 -2.30 -0.48 -10.84
N VAL A 122 -2.52 -1.77 -10.60
CA VAL A 122 -1.48 -2.79 -10.54
C VAL A 122 -1.64 -3.72 -11.73
N GLU A 123 -0.65 -3.76 -12.60
CA GLU A 123 -0.63 -4.63 -13.77
C GLU A 123 0.44 -5.72 -13.59
N LEU A 124 0.00 -6.97 -13.66
CA LEU A 124 0.89 -8.12 -13.59
C LEU A 124 1.52 -8.40 -14.95
N ASN A 125 2.67 -9.08 -14.97
CA ASN A 125 3.38 -9.47 -16.21
C ASN A 125 2.53 -10.32 -17.19
N ASN A 126 1.42 -10.88 -16.73
CA ASN A 126 0.47 -11.64 -17.57
C ASN A 126 -0.65 -10.76 -18.18
N GLY A 127 -0.58 -9.43 -18.01
CA GLY A 127 -1.54 -8.46 -18.50
C GLY A 127 -2.82 -8.31 -17.67
N LYS A 128 -2.93 -9.03 -16.55
CA LYS A 128 -4.05 -8.81 -15.61
C LYS A 128 -3.86 -7.53 -14.83
N VAL A 129 -4.95 -6.79 -14.69
CA VAL A 129 -4.99 -5.49 -14.02
C VAL A 129 -5.87 -5.58 -12.78
N PHE A 130 -5.37 -5.03 -11.68
CA PHE A 130 -6.05 -4.93 -10.40
C PHE A 130 -6.04 -3.49 -9.92
N GLU A 131 -7.02 -3.13 -9.11
CA GLU A 131 -7.07 -1.84 -8.44
C GLU A 131 -6.73 -2.01 -6.96
N GLY A 132 -6.03 -1.03 -6.41
CA GLY A 132 -5.66 -1.00 -5.00
C GLY A 132 -5.61 0.41 -4.46
N ASP A 133 -5.38 0.50 -3.15
CA ASP A 133 -5.25 1.76 -2.43
C ASP A 133 -3.90 1.82 -1.72
N VAL A 134 -3.26 2.98 -1.76
CA VAL A 134 -2.04 3.25 -0.98
C VAL A 134 -2.36 3.20 0.50
N LYS A 135 -1.74 2.29 1.24
CA LYS A 135 -1.94 2.13 2.69
C LYS A 135 -0.77 2.59 3.53
N PHE A 136 0.41 2.60 2.96
CA PHE A 136 1.60 3.03 3.67
C PHE A 136 2.56 3.75 2.72
N ILE A 137 3.15 4.83 3.21
CA ILE A 137 4.23 5.57 2.57
C ILE A 137 5.35 5.71 3.60
N SER A 138 6.56 5.26 3.26
CA SER A 138 7.71 5.35 4.14
C SER A 138 8.05 6.82 4.41
N SER A 139 8.33 7.15 5.67
CA SER A 139 8.83 8.48 6.06
C SER A 139 10.34 8.64 5.85
N SER A 140 11.02 7.58 5.41
CA SER A 140 12.47 7.59 5.18
C SER A 140 12.78 7.02 3.80
N ALA A 141 13.59 7.76 3.06
CA ALA A 141 14.07 7.30 1.76
C ALA A 141 15.16 6.23 1.91
N ASN A 142 15.19 5.33 0.96
CA ASN A 142 16.31 4.42 0.79
C ASN A 142 17.57 5.25 0.43
N PRO A 143 18.68 5.18 1.22
CA PRO A 143 19.85 6.04 1.00
C PRO A 143 20.61 5.75 -0.30
N VAL A 144 20.42 4.57 -0.90
CA VAL A 144 21.08 4.15 -2.13
C VAL A 144 20.30 4.59 -3.36
N THR A 145 18.99 4.28 -3.40
CA THR A 145 18.13 4.55 -4.55
C THR A 145 17.47 5.92 -4.50
N ARG A 146 17.42 6.56 -3.32
CA ARG A 146 16.70 7.82 -3.03
C ARG A 146 15.20 7.73 -3.36
N THR A 147 14.65 6.55 -3.13
CA THR A 147 13.23 6.26 -3.33
C THR A 147 12.53 6.03 -2.00
N PHE A 148 11.23 6.27 -1.96
CA PHE A 148 10.36 5.98 -0.83
C PHE A 148 9.55 4.74 -1.10
N ARG A 149 9.49 3.82 -0.13
CA ARG A 149 8.65 2.64 -0.22
C ARG A 149 7.19 3.01 -0.02
N VAL A 150 6.35 2.53 -0.93
CA VAL A 150 4.90 2.62 -0.86
C VAL A 150 4.31 1.21 -0.85
N GLU A 151 3.32 0.98 0.01
CA GLU A 151 2.58 -0.28 0.06
C GLU A 151 1.14 -0.06 -0.38
N ILE A 152 0.73 -0.81 -1.38
CA ILE A 152 -0.59 -0.77 -1.99
C ILE A 152 -1.34 -2.02 -1.57
N SER A 153 -2.50 -1.85 -0.97
CA SER A 153 -3.41 -2.93 -0.61
C SER A 153 -4.32 -3.25 -1.78
N VAL A 154 -4.22 -4.48 -2.27
CA VAL A 154 -5.00 -4.97 -3.41
C VAL A 154 -5.89 -6.12 -2.96
N PRO A 155 -7.22 -6.05 -3.13
CA PRO A 155 -8.13 -7.17 -2.89
C PRO A 155 -7.75 -8.38 -3.77
N ASN A 156 -7.59 -9.55 -3.16
CA ASN A 156 -7.15 -10.76 -3.85
C ASN A 156 -7.94 -12.00 -3.37
N PRO A 157 -9.29 -11.98 -3.46
CA PRO A 157 -10.14 -13.04 -2.90
C PRO A 157 -9.88 -14.41 -3.55
N ASP A 158 -9.56 -14.43 -4.82
CA ASP A 158 -9.29 -15.66 -5.57
C ASP A 158 -7.83 -16.10 -5.51
N SER A 159 -7.00 -15.39 -4.72
CA SER A 159 -5.55 -15.67 -4.58
C SER A 159 -4.82 -15.74 -5.94
N GLU A 160 -5.23 -14.93 -6.91
CA GLU A 160 -4.60 -14.87 -8.24
C GLU A 160 -3.20 -14.25 -8.18
N ILE A 161 -3.03 -13.24 -7.32
CA ILE A 161 -1.74 -12.63 -7.07
C ILE A 161 -1.04 -13.47 -5.99
N LYS A 162 0.14 -13.95 -6.32
CA LYS A 162 0.97 -14.75 -5.40
C LYS A 162 2.09 -13.91 -4.81
N ASP A 163 2.56 -14.29 -3.64
CA ASP A 163 3.76 -13.71 -3.06
C ASP A 163 4.97 -13.86 -4.01
N GLY A 164 5.80 -12.80 -4.10
CA GLY A 164 6.96 -12.75 -4.97
C GLY A 164 6.69 -12.47 -6.45
N MET A 165 5.43 -12.24 -6.87
CA MET A 165 5.14 -11.81 -8.24
C MET A 165 5.60 -10.36 -8.47
N THR A 166 6.11 -10.10 -9.67
CA THR A 166 6.46 -8.74 -10.13
C THR A 166 5.25 -8.11 -10.81
N SER A 167 5.04 -6.83 -10.55
CA SER A 167 3.97 -6.03 -11.14
C SER A 167 4.48 -4.63 -11.49
N GLU A 168 3.81 -4.00 -12.43
CA GLU A 168 3.91 -2.58 -12.71
C GLU A 168 2.80 -1.84 -11.96
N VAL A 169 3.14 -0.75 -11.29
CA VAL A 169 2.20 0.05 -10.50
C VAL A 169 2.11 1.44 -11.08
N THR A 170 0.90 1.83 -11.47
CA THR A 170 0.57 3.22 -11.84
C THR A 170 -0.21 3.84 -10.69
N LEU A 171 0.36 4.86 -10.06
CA LEU A 171 -0.30 5.62 -8.99
C LEU A 171 -1.01 6.82 -9.61
N LYS A 172 -2.25 7.06 -9.20
CA LYS A 172 -2.97 8.27 -9.58
C LYS A 172 -2.56 9.39 -8.63
N GLY A 173 -1.95 10.41 -9.18
CA GLY A 173 -1.61 11.65 -8.49
C GLY A 173 -2.82 12.55 -8.25
N THR A 174 -2.58 13.73 -7.71
CA THR A 174 -3.61 14.75 -7.51
C THR A 174 -4.03 15.34 -8.86
N GLU A 175 -5.34 15.36 -9.13
CA GLU A 175 -5.86 16.02 -10.32
C GLU A 175 -5.52 17.52 -10.29
N ARG A 176 -4.92 18.00 -11.37
CA ARG A 176 -4.58 19.42 -11.55
C ARG A 176 -5.21 19.94 -12.83
N LEU A 177 -5.60 21.22 -12.81
CA LEU A 177 -6.01 21.90 -14.03
C LEU A 177 -4.79 22.05 -14.93
N ALA A 178 -4.86 21.45 -16.11
CA ALA A 178 -3.80 21.51 -17.09
C ALA A 178 -4.34 21.92 -18.46
N HIS A 179 -3.48 22.53 -19.27
CA HIS A 179 -3.78 22.95 -20.63
C HIS A 179 -2.80 22.30 -21.59
N LEU A 180 -3.32 21.69 -22.65
CA LEU A 180 -2.49 21.20 -23.74
C LEU A 180 -2.18 22.36 -24.70
N VAL A 181 -0.90 22.70 -24.84
CA VAL A 181 -0.45 23.79 -25.71
C VAL A 181 0.61 23.31 -26.66
N PRO A 182 0.73 23.93 -27.88
CA PRO A 182 1.85 23.63 -28.77
C PRO A 182 3.19 23.97 -28.07
N VAL A 183 4.19 23.10 -28.17
CA VAL A 183 5.53 23.35 -27.62
C VAL A 183 6.14 24.67 -28.14
N SER A 184 5.76 25.10 -29.35
CA SER A 184 6.23 26.33 -29.97
C SER A 184 5.84 27.62 -29.23
N VAL A 185 4.84 27.59 -28.34
CA VAL A 185 4.43 28.79 -27.57
C VAL A 185 5.22 28.97 -26.27
N LEU A 186 5.95 27.93 -25.83
CA LEU A 186 6.76 27.96 -24.61
C LEU A 186 7.95 28.94 -24.80
N ARG A 187 8.17 29.79 -23.83
CA ARG A 187 9.25 30.80 -23.83
C ARG A 187 9.88 30.87 -22.43
N LEU A 188 11.12 31.31 -22.40
CA LEU A 188 11.80 31.71 -21.18
C LEU A 188 11.72 33.23 -21.02
N ASP A 189 11.50 33.67 -19.83
CA ASP A 189 11.62 35.10 -19.49
C ASP A 189 13.10 35.52 -19.32
N ALA A 190 13.31 36.79 -18.94
CA ALA A 190 14.66 37.31 -18.70
C ALA A 190 15.40 36.66 -17.51
N ASN A 191 14.69 36.00 -16.60
CA ASN A 191 15.24 35.30 -15.45
C ASN A 191 15.50 33.82 -15.74
N GLY A 192 15.01 33.30 -16.88
CA GLY A 192 15.08 31.90 -17.27
C GLY A 192 13.86 31.08 -16.84
N ASP A 193 12.80 31.70 -16.35
CA ASP A 193 11.56 31.05 -15.96
C ASP A 193 10.73 30.68 -17.20
N LEU A 194 10.22 29.44 -17.21
CA LEU A 194 9.37 28.97 -18.30
C LEU A 194 7.98 29.60 -18.21
N GLY A 195 7.48 30.07 -19.37
CA GLY A 195 6.16 30.68 -19.41
C GLY A 195 5.62 30.79 -20.83
N ILE A 196 4.44 31.39 -20.92
CA ILE A 196 3.78 31.69 -22.20
C ILE A 196 3.25 33.12 -22.22
N ARG A 197 3.03 33.63 -23.42
CA ARG A 197 2.37 34.93 -23.60
C ARG A 197 0.87 34.73 -23.70
N THR A 198 0.15 35.43 -22.82
CA THR A 198 -1.31 35.45 -22.77
C THR A 198 -1.81 36.85 -23.10
N ILE A 199 -3.09 36.96 -23.40
CA ILE A 199 -3.79 38.24 -23.60
C ILE A 199 -4.81 38.36 -22.45
N ASP A 200 -4.78 39.46 -21.75
CA ASP A 200 -5.73 39.75 -20.68
C ASP A 200 -7.08 40.32 -21.20
N GLU A 201 -8.01 40.60 -20.31
CA GLU A 201 -9.36 41.11 -20.64
C GLU A 201 -9.33 42.48 -21.34
N ASP A 202 -8.28 43.25 -21.15
CA ASP A 202 -8.08 44.57 -21.74
C ASP A 202 -7.40 44.50 -23.12
N GLY A 203 -7.01 43.29 -23.55
CA GLY A 203 -6.31 43.03 -24.84
C GLY A 203 -4.81 43.34 -24.74
N LEU A 204 -4.23 43.34 -23.57
CA LEU A 204 -2.81 43.55 -23.35
C LEU A 204 -2.05 42.23 -23.23
N VAL A 205 -0.85 42.21 -23.76
CA VAL A 205 0.04 41.02 -23.67
C VAL A 205 0.63 40.94 -22.29
N ALA A 206 0.44 39.78 -21.67
CA ALA A 206 1.04 39.39 -20.39
C ALA A 206 1.91 38.15 -20.53
N PHE A 207 2.99 38.07 -19.76
CA PHE A 207 3.76 36.83 -19.60
C PHE A 207 3.26 36.11 -18.33
N LYS A 208 2.86 34.84 -18.48
CA LYS A 208 2.45 33.99 -17.38
C LYS A 208 3.49 32.88 -17.21
N SER A 209 4.11 32.79 -16.04
CA SER A 209 4.94 31.64 -15.68
C SER A 209 4.07 30.38 -15.58
N ILE A 210 4.57 29.30 -16.10
CA ILE A 210 3.88 27.99 -16.10
C ILE A 210 4.82 26.90 -15.60
N GLU A 211 4.24 25.80 -15.19
CA GLU A 211 4.95 24.56 -14.91
C GLU A 211 4.63 23.53 -15.99
N LEU A 212 5.68 22.93 -16.55
CA LEU A 212 5.54 21.85 -17.53
C LEU A 212 5.26 20.55 -16.78
N ILE A 213 4.12 19.91 -17.06
CA ILE A 213 3.75 18.60 -16.51
C ILE A 213 4.32 17.48 -17.38
N GLU A 214 4.04 17.53 -18.69
CA GLU A 214 4.43 16.47 -19.61
C GLU A 214 4.62 17.04 -21.03
N ASP A 215 5.64 16.56 -21.72
CA ASP A 215 5.87 16.83 -23.15
C ASP A 215 5.46 15.59 -23.96
N THR A 216 4.50 15.77 -24.85
CA THR A 216 3.96 14.71 -25.70
C THR A 216 4.14 15.02 -27.19
N SER A 217 3.93 14.02 -28.04
CA SER A 217 3.94 14.21 -29.51
C SER A 217 2.84 15.15 -30.03
N PHE A 218 1.83 15.44 -29.22
CA PHE A 218 0.70 16.31 -29.57
C PHE A 218 0.85 17.74 -29.03
N GLY A 219 1.78 17.97 -28.10
CA GLY A 219 2.00 19.23 -27.39
C GLY A 219 2.48 19.05 -25.98
N ALA A 220 2.62 20.15 -25.26
CA ALA A 220 3.04 20.18 -23.87
C ALA A 220 1.82 20.39 -22.95
N TRP A 221 1.68 19.54 -21.93
CA TRP A 221 0.74 19.78 -20.84
C TRP A 221 1.37 20.72 -19.82
N ILE A 222 0.69 21.81 -19.56
CA ILE A 222 1.16 22.85 -18.66
C ILE A 222 0.11 23.20 -17.61
N THR A 223 0.55 23.65 -16.44
CA THR A 223 -0.29 24.23 -15.39
C THR A 223 0.18 25.65 -15.04
N GLY A 224 -0.60 26.38 -14.24
CA GLY A 224 -0.31 27.77 -13.86
C GLY A 224 -1.12 28.81 -14.60
N LEU A 225 -2.06 28.37 -15.47
CA LEU A 225 -3.02 29.27 -16.12
C LEU A 225 -4.38 29.22 -15.44
N ASP A 226 -5.17 30.27 -15.65
CA ASP A 226 -6.58 30.30 -15.27
C ASP A 226 -7.39 29.29 -16.12
N THR A 227 -8.58 28.90 -15.64
CA THR A 227 -9.44 27.88 -16.30
C THR A 227 -9.67 28.18 -17.78
N ILE A 228 -9.78 29.44 -18.15
CA ILE A 228 -9.86 29.89 -19.53
C ILE A 228 -8.80 30.97 -19.72
N SER A 229 -7.88 30.76 -20.63
CA SER A 229 -6.81 31.72 -20.92
C SER A 229 -6.62 31.86 -22.42
N THR A 230 -6.50 33.08 -22.90
CA THR A 230 -6.18 33.36 -24.30
C THR A 230 -4.66 33.39 -24.45
N ILE A 231 -4.11 32.42 -25.21
CA ILE A 231 -2.67 32.32 -25.44
C ILE A 231 -2.31 32.78 -26.87
N ILE A 232 -1.13 33.35 -27.04
CA ILE A 232 -0.64 33.74 -28.36
C ILE A 232 0.08 32.55 -28.99
N THR A 233 -0.51 31.96 -30.01
CA THR A 233 0.06 30.80 -30.73
C THR A 233 0.91 31.18 -31.93
N VAL A 234 0.67 32.35 -32.47
CA VAL A 234 1.42 32.90 -33.65
C VAL A 234 1.73 34.37 -33.41
N GLY A 235 2.96 34.78 -33.69
CA GLY A 235 3.40 36.16 -33.51
C GLY A 235 3.94 36.49 -32.11
N GLN A 236 4.11 35.50 -31.26
CA GLN A 236 4.58 35.66 -29.89
C GLN A 236 5.97 36.31 -29.78
N ASP A 237 6.80 36.26 -30.82
CA ASP A 237 8.14 36.86 -30.82
C ASP A 237 8.13 38.34 -31.22
N TYR A 238 7.01 38.81 -31.76
CA TYR A 238 6.87 40.18 -32.27
C TYR A 238 6.13 41.12 -31.32
N VAL A 239 5.63 40.63 -30.19
CA VAL A 239 4.85 41.43 -29.23
C VAL A 239 5.61 41.55 -27.92
N SER A 240 5.43 42.69 -27.22
CA SER A 240 6.05 42.95 -25.92
C SER A 240 5.01 42.96 -24.80
N GLN A 241 5.48 42.69 -23.59
CA GLN A 241 4.61 42.78 -22.39
C GLN A 241 3.97 44.15 -22.26
N GLY A 242 2.66 44.22 -22.04
CA GLY A 242 1.88 45.43 -21.94
C GLY A 242 1.46 46.06 -23.27
N GLU A 243 1.82 45.44 -24.39
CA GLU A 243 1.40 45.89 -25.70
C GLU A 243 -0.03 45.49 -26.01
N LYS A 244 -0.81 46.39 -26.59
CA LYS A 244 -2.17 46.11 -27.01
C LYS A 244 -2.19 45.51 -28.41
N VAL A 245 -2.79 44.32 -28.56
CA VAL A 245 -2.78 43.59 -29.82
C VAL A 245 -4.19 43.27 -30.32
N GLY A 246 -4.31 43.13 -31.63
CA GLY A 246 -5.54 42.66 -32.26
C GLY A 246 -5.58 41.13 -32.24
N ILE A 247 -6.72 40.57 -31.84
CA ILE A 247 -6.90 39.13 -31.65
C ILE A 247 -7.55 38.52 -32.89
N ALA A 248 -6.92 37.50 -33.48
CA ALA A 248 -7.52 36.59 -34.44
C ALA A 248 -7.54 35.19 -33.82
N LEU A 249 -8.72 34.65 -33.53
CA LEU A 249 -8.86 33.32 -32.89
C LEU A 249 -8.50 32.20 -33.88
N ASP A 250 -7.64 31.29 -33.46
CA ASP A 250 -7.33 30.08 -34.19
C ASP A 250 -8.24 28.93 -33.74
N SER A 251 -9.16 28.51 -34.64
CA SER A 251 -10.17 27.49 -34.33
C SER A 251 -9.59 26.11 -34.01
N ARG A 252 -8.30 25.88 -34.31
CA ARG A 252 -7.66 24.57 -34.03
C ARG A 252 -7.40 24.30 -32.55
N PHE A 253 -7.47 25.33 -31.71
CA PHE A 253 -7.09 25.25 -30.29
C PHE A 253 -8.19 25.75 -29.33
N THR A 254 -9.43 25.94 -29.79
CA THR A 254 -10.51 26.56 -28.99
C THR A 254 -11.17 25.62 -27.99
N ASP A 255 -10.89 24.31 -28.00
CA ASP A 255 -11.61 23.33 -27.14
C ASP A 255 -10.72 22.26 -26.47
N SER A 256 -9.52 22.60 -26.03
CA SER A 256 -8.65 21.62 -25.35
C SER A 256 -8.67 21.74 -23.81
N ASN A 257 -9.87 21.67 -23.21
CA ASN A 257 -10.03 21.45 -21.77
C ASN A 257 -10.18 19.94 -21.50
N GLU A 258 -9.11 19.19 -21.56
CA GLU A 258 -9.09 17.81 -21.07
C GLU A 258 -8.48 17.77 -19.67
N ARG A 259 -9.17 17.06 -18.76
CA ARG A 259 -8.62 16.71 -17.45
C ARG A 259 -7.75 15.48 -17.62
N ILE A 260 -6.52 15.54 -17.16
CA ILE A 260 -5.66 14.36 -17.06
C ILE A 260 -6.10 13.59 -15.81
N ASN A 261 -6.55 12.35 -16.00
CA ASN A 261 -6.84 11.40 -14.93
C ASN A 261 -5.63 10.53 -14.63
#